data_69612cf252cdd13f8b683a85f69cd0b9
#
_entry.id   69612cf252cdd13f8b683a85f69cd0b9
#
_cell.length_a   1.000
_cell.length_b   1.000
_cell.length_c   1.000
_cell.angle_alpha   90.00
_cell.angle_beta   90.00
_cell.angle_gamma   90.00
#
_symmetry.space_group_name_H-M   'P 1'
#
loop_
_entity.id
_entity.type
_entity.pdbx_description
1 polymer ?
#
loop_
_entity_poly.entity_id
_entity_poly.type
_entity_poly.pdbx_seq_one_letter_code
_entity_poly.pdbx_strand_id
1 'polypeptide(L)'
;MRALLVIILCVVGIAAAPTTDIKVDQAGYLPHARKLAVVVTRQTATEFLVRKADSSTVVFRARLSAPVADADSGDRIQTADFSRFTTEGRFYLEVPGVGRSWSFSIGRSVYRRAFYLTMRSFYGQRCGTAVDLGPEFADFKHAACHATGAYHPSSGRAGPHESAKGWHDAGDYGRYVVNSGIATGELLWTWELFSDRIKNISLDIPESHNSTPDILDEIRWNLDWMLTMQDEDGGVWPKQTSEQFAEFVTAEKDQLTSYVIGTGKEPYKSTGATADFAAVMAIAARVYKPFDAAYAQQCLSAAERAWTWLDKHPTAIFRNPDGVRTGEYGDADPHDEILWAAAELWRTTKRAQYENYFLEHYSDYLSALATAAPWWQRVGSLALWTYILDRAANKQARNAIRRMSLEAADEIVARTAANGYRNGLRIKDYVWGSNGVVANYGVQLMIANALQPDARYVAAALDHLHYLLGRNTFSLSWVTKLGDNSFRHPHHRPSIADSNSDPWPGLLAGGPNRSRQDPAMKKLADLPPAKMYLDEWESYATNEIAINWNAPLVFLLAALVPEN
;
A
#
# COMPACT_ATOMS: atom_id res chain seq x y z
N MET A 1 53.66 -37.24 38.57
CA MET A 1 52.39 -37.18 37.89
C MET A 1 52.21 -35.75 37.34
N ARG A 2 52.37 -35.53 35.99
CA ARG A 2 52.12 -34.25 35.37
C ARG A 2 50.72 -34.32 34.74
N ALA A 3 49.81 -33.49 35.26
CA ALA A 3 48.46 -33.38 34.71
C ALA A 3 48.52 -32.59 33.37
N LEU A 4 48.07 -33.20 32.30
CA LEU A 4 47.93 -32.57 30.99
C LEU A 4 46.61 -31.82 30.97
N LEU A 5 46.66 -30.48 30.94
CA LEU A 5 45.48 -29.62 30.81
C LEU A 5 45.12 -29.56 29.31
N VAL A 6 44.05 -30.23 28.89
CA VAL A 6 43.51 -30.14 27.56
C VAL A 6 42.59 -28.91 27.50
N ILE A 7 43.05 -27.82 26.87
CA ILE A 7 42.22 -26.64 26.57
C ILE A 7 41.43 -26.95 25.31
N ILE A 8 40.13 -27.20 25.46
CA ILE A 8 39.20 -27.28 24.35
C ILE A 8 38.91 -25.84 23.91
N LEU A 9 39.54 -25.36 22.82
CA LEU A 9 39.15 -24.13 22.15
C LEU A 9 37.81 -24.39 21.46
N CYS A 10 36.70 -23.93 22.04
CA CYS A 10 35.46 -23.75 21.31
C CYS A 10 35.66 -22.61 20.31
N VAL A 11 35.94 -22.94 19.08
CA VAL A 11 35.86 -21.99 17.95
C VAL A 11 34.39 -21.68 17.75
N VAL A 12 33.90 -20.60 18.38
CA VAL A 12 32.63 -20.00 18.02
C VAL A 12 32.82 -19.41 16.62
N GLY A 13 32.41 -20.16 15.64
CA GLY A 13 32.44 -19.67 14.26
C GLY A 13 31.54 -18.43 14.16
N ILE A 14 32.15 -17.26 14.02
CA ILE A 14 31.41 -16.02 13.72
C ILE A 14 30.73 -16.28 12.37
N ALA A 15 29.39 -16.39 12.39
CA ALA A 15 28.63 -16.54 11.14
C ALA A 15 28.92 -15.31 10.26
N ALA A 16 29.29 -15.55 9.01
CA ALA A 16 29.56 -14.47 8.04
C ALA A 16 28.37 -13.49 7.97
N ALA A 17 28.63 -12.20 7.80
CA ALA A 17 27.60 -11.19 7.61
C ALA A 17 26.72 -11.54 6.39
N PRO A 18 25.43 -11.21 6.41
CA PRO A 18 24.57 -11.38 5.23
C PRO A 18 25.08 -10.57 4.05
N THR A 19 24.88 -11.10 2.83
CA THR A 19 25.16 -10.39 1.59
C THR A 19 23.87 -9.93 0.92
N THR A 20 23.94 -8.79 0.25
CA THR A 20 22.85 -8.32 -0.61
C THR A 20 22.73 -9.09 -1.92
N ASP A 21 23.64 -10.01 -2.22
CA ASP A 21 23.61 -10.81 -3.45
C ASP A 21 22.64 -12.01 -3.38
N ILE A 22 22.14 -12.37 -2.19
CA ILE A 22 21.12 -13.40 -2.00
C ILE A 22 19.84 -12.75 -1.48
N LYS A 23 18.84 -12.64 -2.34
CA LYS A 23 17.60 -11.92 -2.12
C LYS A 23 16.49 -12.86 -1.64
N VAL A 24 15.95 -12.62 -0.47
CA VAL A 24 14.87 -13.39 0.15
C VAL A 24 13.76 -12.46 0.64
N ASP A 25 12.56 -12.99 0.78
CA ASP A 25 11.52 -12.33 1.59
C ASP A 25 11.94 -12.40 3.06
N GLN A 26 12.14 -11.25 3.69
CA GLN A 26 12.64 -11.16 5.06
C GLN A 26 11.54 -11.31 6.11
N ALA A 27 10.27 -11.13 5.75
CA ALA A 27 9.14 -11.52 6.61
C ALA A 27 9.00 -13.04 6.63
N GLY A 28 9.16 -13.70 5.47
CA GLY A 28 9.20 -15.15 5.38
C GLY A 28 8.31 -15.77 4.30
N TYR A 29 8.05 -17.05 4.46
CA TYR A 29 7.34 -17.85 3.46
C TYR A 29 6.30 -18.76 4.11
N LEU A 30 5.16 -18.95 3.42
CA LEU A 30 4.18 -19.97 3.79
C LEU A 30 4.75 -21.37 3.53
N PRO A 31 4.52 -22.38 4.41
CA PRO A 31 5.15 -23.71 4.31
C PRO A 31 4.91 -24.40 2.97
N HIS A 32 3.70 -24.35 2.44
CA HIS A 32 3.29 -25.06 1.21
C HIS A 32 3.24 -24.17 -0.03
N ALA A 33 3.57 -22.88 0.07
CA ALA A 33 3.66 -22.01 -1.08
C ALA A 33 4.98 -22.21 -1.84
N ARG A 34 5.04 -21.66 -3.05
CA ARG A 34 6.30 -21.55 -3.80
C ARG A 34 7.25 -20.63 -3.05
N LYS A 35 8.49 -21.08 -2.86
CA LYS A 35 9.55 -20.37 -2.14
C LYS A 35 10.78 -20.22 -3.02
N LEU A 36 11.01 -19.00 -3.50
CA LEU A 36 12.11 -18.67 -4.39
C LEU A 36 12.97 -17.57 -3.79
N ALA A 37 14.29 -17.74 -3.88
CA ALA A 37 15.24 -16.66 -3.67
C ALA A 37 15.95 -16.33 -4.98
N VAL A 38 16.44 -15.11 -5.12
CA VAL A 38 17.24 -14.65 -6.25
C VAL A 38 18.70 -14.52 -5.80
N VAL A 39 19.61 -15.09 -6.58
CA VAL A 39 21.05 -15.03 -6.36
C VAL A 39 21.68 -14.25 -7.50
N VAL A 40 22.31 -13.13 -7.18
CA VAL A 40 23.09 -12.33 -8.14
C VAL A 40 24.55 -12.74 -8.01
N THR A 41 25.16 -13.17 -9.10
CA THR A 41 26.57 -13.60 -9.06
C THR A 41 27.29 -13.33 -10.38
N ARG A 42 28.55 -12.96 -10.27
CA ARG A 42 29.45 -12.83 -11.44
C ARG A 42 29.89 -14.19 -11.97
N GLN A 43 29.99 -15.19 -11.09
CA GLN A 43 30.35 -16.57 -11.44
C GLN A 43 29.14 -17.48 -11.18
N THR A 44 28.95 -18.47 -12.07
CA THR A 44 27.84 -19.41 -11.92
C THR A 44 28.06 -20.27 -10.67
N ALA A 45 27.15 -20.13 -9.70
CA ALA A 45 27.06 -21.03 -8.55
C ALA A 45 26.24 -22.28 -8.92
N THR A 46 26.51 -23.42 -8.28
CA THR A 46 25.90 -24.69 -8.64
C THR A 46 24.79 -25.12 -7.70
N GLU A 47 24.90 -24.79 -6.42
CA GLU A 47 23.99 -25.23 -5.37
C GLU A 47 23.75 -24.15 -4.33
N PHE A 48 22.71 -24.35 -3.54
CA PHE A 48 22.44 -23.57 -2.33
C PHE A 48 22.05 -24.49 -1.18
N LEU A 49 22.21 -24.00 0.04
CA LEU A 49 21.90 -24.67 1.29
C LEU A 49 20.87 -23.84 2.06
N VAL A 50 19.86 -24.50 2.65
CA VAL A 50 19.03 -23.90 3.71
C VAL A 50 19.62 -24.31 5.06
N ARG A 51 19.92 -23.32 5.89
CA ARG A 51 20.47 -23.55 7.22
C ARG A 51 19.52 -23.01 8.31
N LYS A 52 19.46 -23.68 9.44
CA LYS A 52 18.82 -23.15 10.65
C LYS A 52 19.54 -21.88 11.12
N ALA A 53 18.78 -20.85 11.48
CA ALA A 53 19.36 -19.57 11.92
C ALA A 53 20.07 -19.67 13.28
N ASP A 54 19.64 -20.57 14.16
CA ASP A 54 20.15 -20.77 15.52
C ASP A 54 21.41 -21.65 15.59
N SER A 55 21.50 -22.67 14.73
CA SER A 55 22.55 -23.70 14.82
C SER A 55 23.43 -23.79 13.58
N SER A 56 23.10 -23.05 12.53
CA SER A 56 23.76 -23.13 11.21
C SER A 56 23.73 -24.52 10.57
N THR A 57 22.94 -25.45 11.12
CA THR A 57 22.79 -26.81 10.59
C THR A 57 22.13 -26.80 9.21
N VAL A 58 22.70 -27.52 8.25
CA VAL A 58 22.11 -27.70 6.91
C VAL A 58 20.87 -28.60 7.04
N VAL A 59 19.72 -28.08 6.60
CA VAL A 59 18.43 -28.80 6.64
C VAL A 59 17.86 -29.09 5.27
N PHE A 60 18.37 -28.41 4.22
CA PHE A 60 17.97 -28.64 2.84
C PHE A 60 19.11 -28.24 1.89
N ARG A 61 19.21 -28.93 0.76
CA ARG A 61 20.17 -28.64 -0.32
C ARG A 61 19.52 -28.87 -1.67
N ALA A 62 19.77 -27.95 -2.62
CA ALA A 62 19.34 -28.12 -4.00
C ALA A 62 20.27 -27.36 -4.97
N ARG A 63 20.07 -27.58 -6.27
CA ARG A 63 20.80 -26.87 -7.33
C ARG A 63 20.14 -25.52 -7.60
N LEU A 64 20.96 -24.55 -7.94
CA LEU A 64 20.53 -23.29 -8.53
C LEU A 64 20.08 -23.49 -9.98
N SER A 65 19.19 -22.64 -10.47
CA SER A 65 18.82 -22.60 -11.88
C SER A 65 20.03 -22.23 -12.76
N ALA A 66 19.91 -22.44 -14.08
CA ALA A 66 20.78 -21.78 -15.02
C ALA A 66 20.69 -20.25 -14.84
N PRO A 67 21.80 -19.50 -15.03
CA PRO A 67 21.78 -18.05 -14.94
C PRO A 67 21.02 -17.43 -16.12
N VAL A 68 20.25 -16.38 -15.82
CA VAL A 68 19.53 -15.57 -16.81
C VAL A 68 19.85 -14.09 -16.60
N ALA A 69 19.78 -13.30 -17.67
CA ALA A 69 19.88 -11.85 -17.57
C ALA A 69 18.50 -11.27 -17.23
N ASP A 70 18.44 -10.35 -16.28
CA ASP A 70 17.25 -9.58 -15.96
C ASP A 70 17.32 -8.21 -16.62
N ALA A 71 16.38 -7.91 -17.52
CA ALA A 71 16.41 -6.70 -18.33
C ALA A 71 16.16 -5.42 -17.51
N ASP A 72 15.35 -5.51 -16.44
CA ASP A 72 14.97 -4.34 -15.65
C ASP A 72 16.07 -3.87 -14.70
N SER A 73 16.94 -4.80 -14.26
CA SER A 73 18.05 -4.51 -13.34
C SER A 73 19.43 -4.56 -13.99
N GLY A 74 19.56 -5.22 -15.15
CA GLY A 74 20.85 -5.54 -15.76
C GLY A 74 21.63 -6.61 -15.00
N ASP A 75 21.03 -7.27 -14.01
CA ASP A 75 21.69 -8.32 -13.24
C ASP A 75 21.70 -9.65 -13.98
N ARG A 76 22.77 -10.43 -13.74
CA ARG A 76 22.80 -11.85 -14.08
C ARG A 76 22.43 -12.65 -12.84
N ILE A 77 21.29 -13.31 -12.88
CA ILE A 77 20.66 -13.95 -11.74
C ILE A 77 20.49 -15.46 -11.90
N GLN A 78 20.47 -16.15 -10.77
CA GLN A 78 20.06 -17.55 -10.64
C GLN A 78 18.96 -17.64 -9.60
N THR A 79 18.07 -18.62 -9.75
CA THR A 79 16.97 -18.86 -8.80
C THR A 79 17.32 -20.03 -7.89
N ALA A 80 17.15 -19.84 -6.58
CA ALA A 80 17.17 -20.89 -5.57
C ALA A 80 15.71 -21.28 -5.25
N ASP A 81 15.28 -22.46 -5.71
CA ASP A 81 13.95 -22.99 -5.44
C ASP A 81 14.00 -23.98 -4.27
N PHE A 82 13.44 -23.56 -3.12
CA PHE A 82 13.31 -24.38 -1.93
C PHE A 82 11.85 -24.67 -1.56
N SER A 83 10.95 -24.66 -2.55
CA SER A 83 9.50 -24.89 -2.37
C SER A 83 9.21 -26.25 -1.70
N ARG A 84 10.06 -27.24 -1.93
CA ARG A 84 9.92 -28.59 -1.32
C ARG A 84 10.28 -28.63 0.17
N PHE A 85 10.96 -27.61 0.69
CA PHE A 85 11.29 -27.51 2.10
C PHE A 85 10.13 -26.83 2.84
N THR A 86 9.38 -27.59 3.63
CA THR A 86 8.13 -27.17 4.29
C THR A 86 8.23 -27.05 5.81
N THR A 87 9.38 -27.39 6.37
CA THR A 87 9.60 -27.33 7.82
C THR A 87 9.48 -25.89 8.33
N GLU A 88 8.67 -25.69 9.35
CA GLU A 88 8.52 -24.40 10.02
C GLU A 88 9.74 -24.07 10.89
N GLY A 89 10.07 -22.77 10.98
CA GLY A 89 11.21 -22.27 11.76
C GLY A 89 11.87 -21.04 11.15
N ARG A 90 13.03 -20.65 11.67
CA ARG A 90 13.84 -19.53 11.16
C ARG A 90 15.11 -20.05 10.48
N PHE A 91 15.37 -19.54 9.28
CA PHE A 91 16.38 -20.04 8.36
C PHE A 91 17.13 -18.91 7.65
N TYR A 92 18.22 -19.27 6.99
CA TYR A 92 18.87 -18.46 5.97
C TYR A 92 19.35 -19.36 4.81
N LEU A 93 19.54 -18.76 3.65
CA LEU A 93 20.18 -19.43 2.52
C LEU A 93 21.69 -19.15 2.54
N GLU A 94 22.48 -20.17 2.21
CA GLU A 94 23.89 -20.04 1.91
C GLU A 94 24.16 -20.53 0.50
N VAL A 95 24.91 -19.75 -0.25
CA VAL A 95 25.42 -20.12 -1.58
C VAL A 95 26.93 -20.12 -1.51
N PRO A 96 27.58 -21.30 -1.65
CA PRO A 96 29.03 -21.40 -1.62
C PRO A 96 29.70 -20.45 -2.64
N GLY A 97 30.67 -19.67 -2.16
CA GLY A 97 31.37 -18.67 -2.98
C GLY A 97 30.62 -17.33 -3.16
N VAL A 98 29.36 -17.20 -2.68
CA VAL A 98 28.60 -15.94 -2.70
C VAL A 98 28.39 -15.39 -1.28
N GLY A 99 27.97 -16.24 -0.34
CA GLY A 99 27.71 -15.83 1.04
C GLY A 99 26.40 -16.38 1.58
N ARG A 100 25.79 -15.65 2.55
CA ARG A 100 24.48 -16.01 3.12
C ARG A 100 23.46 -14.88 2.97
N SER A 101 22.18 -15.25 2.90
CA SER A 101 21.07 -14.29 2.92
C SER A 101 20.83 -13.70 4.31
N TRP A 102 19.99 -12.68 4.37
CA TRP A 102 19.26 -12.32 5.57
C TRP A 102 18.42 -13.51 6.06
N SER A 103 18.10 -13.52 7.36
CA SER A 103 17.24 -14.57 7.92
C SER A 103 15.78 -14.37 7.50
N PHE A 104 15.05 -15.48 7.39
CA PHE A 104 13.62 -15.49 7.11
C PHE A 104 12.93 -16.61 7.91
N SER A 105 11.63 -16.49 8.09
CA SER A 105 10.83 -17.52 8.73
C SER A 105 10.06 -18.35 7.69
N ILE A 106 9.79 -19.60 7.99
CA ILE A 106 8.77 -20.42 7.32
C ILE A 106 7.72 -20.75 8.37
N GLY A 107 6.46 -20.40 8.08
CA GLY A 107 5.37 -20.66 9.02
C GLY A 107 4.03 -20.16 8.47
N ARG A 108 2.93 -20.66 9.03
CA ARG A 108 1.57 -20.32 8.56
C ARG A 108 1.21 -18.85 8.83
N SER A 109 1.74 -18.26 9.90
CA SER A 109 1.41 -16.91 10.36
C SER A 109 2.46 -15.84 10.04
N VAL A 110 3.40 -16.13 9.12
CA VAL A 110 4.55 -15.24 8.84
C VAL A 110 4.14 -13.82 8.44
N TYR A 111 2.99 -13.65 7.79
CA TYR A 111 2.52 -12.33 7.34
C TYR A 111 1.69 -11.57 8.37
N ARG A 112 1.34 -12.20 9.52
CA ARG A 112 0.57 -11.53 10.57
C ARG A 112 1.28 -10.30 11.12
N ARG A 113 2.60 -10.40 11.31
CA ARG A 113 3.42 -9.27 11.77
C ARG A 113 3.49 -8.16 10.72
N ALA A 114 3.64 -8.51 9.45
CA ALA A 114 3.64 -7.54 8.36
C ALA A 114 2.29 -6.81 8.27
N PHE A 115 1.16 -7.52 8.35
CA PHE A 115 -0.18 -6.95 8.40
C PHE A 115 -0.34 -5.98 9.59
N TYR A 116 0.04 -6.40 10.78
CA TYR A 116 -0.01 -5.57 11.98
C TYR A 116 0.77 -4.27 11.81
N LEU A 117 2.03 -4.33 11.35
CA LEU A 117 2.85 -3.14 11.18
C LEU A 117 2.30 -2.20 10.09
N THR A 118 1.94 -2.74 8.93
CA THR A 118 1.45 -1.92 7.81
C THR A 118 0.09 -1.32 8.09
N MET A 119 -0.81 -2.01 8.78
CA MET A 119 -2.09 -1.45 9.19
C MET A 119 -1.91 -0.40 10.30
N ARG A 120 -1.03 -0.67 11.25
CA ARG A 120 -0.74 0.25 12.35
C ARG A 120 -0.01 1.52 11.92
N SER A 121 0.62 1.53 10.74
CA SER A 121 1.21 2.76 10.19
C SER A 121 0.15 3.84 9.92
N PHE A 122 -1.11 3.46 9.63
CA PHE A 122 -2.21 4.41 9.51
C PHE A 122 -2.51 5.11 10.84
N TYR A 123 -2.47 4.38 11.97
CA TYR A 123 -2.54 4.99 13.30
C TYR A 123 -1.39 6.00 13.51
N GLY A 124 -0.19 5.65 13.04
CA GLY A 124 0.96 6.56 13.04
C GLY A 124 0.76 7.84 12.21
N GLN A 125 -0.11 7.80 11.20
CA GLN A 125 -0.45 8.92 10.32
C GLN A 125 -1.71 9.70 10.78
N ARG A 126 -2.31 9.36 11.91
CA ARG A 126 -3.50 10.10 12.41
C ARG A 126 -3.20 11.57 12.63
N CYS A 127 -4.04 12.43 12.08
CA CYS A 127 -4.02 13.88 12.29
C CYS A 127 -4.99 14.29 13.42
N GLY A 128 -4.71 15.40 14.09
CA GLY A 128 -5.60 15.99 15.09
C GLY A 128 -5.63 15.32 16.46
N THR A 129 -4.75 14.36 16.71
CA THR A 129 -4.67 13.62 17.98
C THR A 129 -3.23 13.38 18.40
N ALA A 130 -3.01 13.04 19.65
CA ALA A 130 -1.74 12.48 20.09
C ALA A 130 -1.63 11.03 19.59
N VAL A 131 -0.45 10.65 19.14
CA VAL A 131 -0.12 9.29 18.71
C VAL A 131 0.96 8.74 19.65
N ASP A 132 0.80 7.50 20.11
CA ASP A 132 1.79 6.75 20.89
C ASP A 132 1.76 5.29 20.41
N LEU A 133 2.84 4.84 19.80
CA LEU A 133 2.93 3.48 19.29
C LEU A 133 3.18 2.42 20.39
N GLY A 134 3.07 2.80 21.68
CA GLY A 134 3.09 1.89 22.81
C GLY A 134 4.46 1.26 23.09
N PRO A 135 4.52 0.29 24.04
CA PRO A 135 5.78 -0.17 24.64
C PRO A 135 6.78 -0.76 23.65
N GLU A 136 6.32 -1.40 22.57
CA GLU A 136 7.21 -1.97 21.55
C GLU A 136 7.93 -0.88 20.73
N PHE A 137 7.28 0.28 20.58
CA PHE A 137 7.74 1.42 19.81
C PHE A 137 7.68 2.71 20.61
N ALA A 138 8.11 2.66 21.88
CA ALA A 138 7.95 3.72 22.88
C ALA A 138 8.54 5.08 22.48
N ASP A 139 9.51 5.09 21.57
CA ASP A 139 10.16 6.30 21.06
C ASP A 139 9.35 6.98 19.93
N PHE A 140 8.38 6.28 19.34
CA PHE A 140 7.56 6.78 18.23
C PHE A 140 6.23 7.32 18.74
N LYS A 141 6.22 8.60 19.05
CA LYS A 141 5.05 9.33 19.56
C LYS A 141 5.14 10.82 19.25
N HIS A 142 3.99 11.47 19.21
CA HIS A 142 3.87 12.93 19.15
C HIS A 142 2.61 13.40 19.88
N ALA A 143 2.58 14.65 20.31
CA ALA A 143 1.39 15.29 20.87
C ALA A 143 0.35 15.58 19.78
N ALA A 144 -0.87 16.00 20.18
CA ALA A 144 -1.92 16.36 19.23
C ALA A 144 -1.44 17.48 18.28
N CYS A 145 -1.74 17.31 17.00
CA CYS A 145 -1.39 18.22 15.91
C CYS A 145 -2.63 18.73 15.19
N HIS A 146 -2.55 19.83 14.46
CA HIS A 146 -3.50 20.34 13.47
C HIS A 146 -5.00 20.20 13.84
N ALA A 147 -5.33 20.38 15.14
CA ALA A 147 -6.71 20.19 15.63
C ALA A 147 -7.66 21.31 15.14
N THR A 148 -7.12 22.46 14.78
CA THR A 148 -7.88 23.62 14.30
C THR A 148 -7.42 24.00 12.88
N GLY A 149 -8.37 24.48 12.10
CA GLY A 149 -8.10 24.96 10.72
C GLY A 149 -9.06 26.07 10.33
N ALA A 150 -9.01 26.46 9.08
CA ALA A 150 -9.83 27.52 8.52
C ALA A 150 -10.20 27.23 7.06
N TYR A 151 -11.18 27.93 6.56
CA TYR A 151 -11.44 27.96 5.13
C TYR A 151 -10.45 28.88 4.41
N HIS A 152 -9.82 28.36 3.36
CA HIS A 152 -9.05 29.20 2.42
C HIS A 152 -10.02 30.00 1.53
N PRO A 153 -9.65 31.22 1.07
CA PRO A 153 -10.52 31.99 0.17
C PRO A 153 -11.00 31.22 -1.07
N SER A 154 -10.19 30.29 -1.57
CA SER A 154 -10.56 29.43 -2.70
C SER A 154 -11.69 28.43 -2.42
N SER A 155 -12.06 28.23 -1.17
CA SER A 155 -13.14 27.30 -0.78
C SER A 155 -14.55 27.88 -0.99
N GLY A 156 -14.66 29.19 -1.21
CA GLY A 156 -15.94 29.91 -1.24
C GLY A 156 -16.59 30.10 0.15
N ARG A 157 -15.88 29.75 1.22
CA ARG A 157 -16.33 29.88 2.62
C ARG A 157 -15.30 30.70 3.41
N ALA A 158 -15.66 31.15 4.58
CA ALA A 158 -14.79 31.91 5.49
C ALA A 158 -14.99 31.46 6.93
N GLY A 159 -13.97 31.71 7.76
CA GLY A 159 -14.00 31.41 9.19
C GLY A 159 -13.27 30.10 9.54
N PRO A 160 -13.42 29.64 10.80
CA PRO A 160 -12.77 28.42 11.28
C PRO A 160 -13.43 27.17 10.65
N HIS A 161 -12.61 26.11 10.52
CA HIS A 161 -13.07 24.79 10.15
C HIS A 161 -12.37 23.76 11.06
N GLU A 162 -13.08 22.70 11.44
CA GLU A 162 -12.48 21.59 12.18
C GLU A 162 -11.37 20.94 11.35
N SER A 163 -10.26 20.61 11.98
CA SER A 163 -9.11 19.99 11.31
C SER A 163 -8.67 18.69 12.01
N ALA A 164 -9.44 18.20 12.98
CA ALA A 164 -9.17 16.93 13.62
C ALA A 164 -9.52 15.75 12.70
N LYS A 165 -8.92 14.60 12.99
CA LYS A 165 -9.08 13.32 12.27
C LYS A 165 -8.49 13.30 10.85
N GLY A 166 -8.66 12.16 10.16
CA GLY A 166 -7.99 11.88 8.91
C GLY A 166 -6.54 11.43 9.10
N TRP A 167 -5.95 10.95 8.03
CA TRP A 167 -4.54 10.57 7.99
C TRP A 167 -3.71 11.63 7.27
N HIS A 168 -2.51 11.92 7.77
CA HIS A 168 -1.48 12.54 6.97
C HIS A 168 -1.23 11.67 5.74
N ASP A 169 -1.18 12.28 4.57
CA ASP A 169 -1.25 11.59 3.28
C ASP A 169 0.00 10.79 2.96
N ALA A 170 1.13 11.43 3.15
CA ALA A 170 2.43 10.92 2.72
C ALA A 170 3.54 11.37 3.69
N GLY A 171 4.66 11.84 3.16
CA GLY A 171 5.73 12.43 3.97
C GLY A 171 5.41 13.80 4.53
N ASP A 172 4.31 14.42 4.15
CA ASP A 172 3.80 15.71 4.60
C ASP A 172 2.62 15.56 5.58
N TYR A 173 2.08 16.70 6.05
CA TYR A 173 0.95 16.74 6.98
C TYR A 173 -0.39 17.08 6.30
N GLY A 174 -0.40 17.17 4.97
CA GLY A 174 -1.62 17.41 4.20
C GLY A 174 -2.57 16.20 4.21
N ARG A 175 -3.85 16.48 3.97
CA ARG A 175 -4.90 15.48 3.79
C ARG A 175 -5.63 15.76 2.49
N TYR A 176 -5.74 14.76 1.64
CA TYR A 176 -6.24 14.89 0.26
C TYR A 176 -7.35 13.88 0.04
N VAL A 177 -8.56 14.34 -0.30
CA VAL A 177 -9.75 13.48 -0.39
C VAL A 177 -9.59 12.41 -1.46
N VAL A 178 -9.02 12.76 -2.62
CA VAL A 178 -8.82 11.80 -3.72
C VAL A 178 -7.90 10.64 -3.29
N ASN A 179 -6.75 10.96 -2.71
CA ASN A 179 -5.82 9.92 -2.26
C ASN A 179 -6.34 9.13 -1.05
N SER A 180 -7.01 9.81 -0.11
CA SER A 180 -7.76 9.16 0.97
C SER A 180 -8.88 8.26 0.44
N GLY A 181 -9.52 8.63 -0.67
CA GLY A 181 -10.58 7.87 -1.32
C GLY A 181 -10.12 6.47 -1.71
N ILE A 182 -9.10 6.37 -2.57
CA ILE A 182 -8.58 5.07 -3.00
C ILE A 182 -8.04 4.26 -1.80
N ALA A 183 -7.26 4.89 -0.91
CA ALA A 183 -6.70 4.19 0.25
C ALA A 183 -7.80 3.61 1.17
N THR A 184 -8.80 4.41 1.50
CA THR A 184 -9.94 3.99 2.33
C THR A 184 -10.78 2.92 1.62
N GLY A 185 -11.00 3.07 0.32
CA GLY A 185 -11.75 2.11 -0.49
C GLY A 185 -11.08 0.72 -0.50
N GLU A 186 -9.78 0.66 -0.71
CA GLU A 186 -9.01 -0.60 -0.68
C GLU A 186 -8.99 -1.24 0.71
N LEU A 187 -8.91 -0.46 1.79
CA LEU A 187 -8.99 -0.98 3.15
C LEU A 187 -10.40 -1.49 3.49
N LEU A 188 -11.45 -0.80 3.07
CA LEU A 188 -12.83 -1.27 3.22
C LEU A 188 -13.07 -2.56 2.42
N TRP A 189 -12.52 -2.68 1.20
CA TRP A 189 -12.55 -3.93 0.43
C TRP A 189 -11.74 -5.04 1.11
N THR A 190 -10.63 -4.71 1.76
CA THR A 190 -9.88 -5.67 2.57
C THR A 190 -10.77 -6.29 3.64
N TRP A 191 -11.58 -5.48 4.31
CA TRP A 191 -12.56 -5.97 5.26
C TRP A 191 -13.65 -6.81 4.60
N GLU A 192 -14.26 -6.34 3.51
CA GLU A 192 -15.34 -7.07 2.83
C GLU A 192 -14.92 -8.46 2.34
N LEU A 193 -13.67 -8.61 1.90
CA LEU A 193 -13.18 -9.86 1.30
C LEU A 193 -12.48 -10.79 2.30
N PHE A 194 -11.89 -10.26 3.37
CA PHE A 194 -11.02 -11.03 4.27
C PHE A 194 -11.34 -10.86 5.76
N SER A 195 -12.51 -10.35 6.12
CA SER A 195 -12.89 -10.10 7.53
C SER A 195 -12.69 -11.31 8.43
N ASP A 196 -12.99 -12.54 7.98
CA ASP A 196 -12.82 -13.76 8.78
C ASP A 196 -11.35 -14.01 9.18
N ARG A 197 -10.39 -13.49 8.43
CA ARG A 197 -8.97 -13.63 8.70
C ARG A 197 -8.43 -12.55 9.64
N ILE A 198 -9.02 -11.35 9.60
CA ILE A 198 -8.43 -10.15 10.24
C ILE A 198 -9.25 -9.56 11.39
N LYS A 199 -10.53 -9.94 11.54
CA LYS A 199 -11.45 -9.36 12.54
C LYS A 199 -10.98 -9.45 13.99
N ASN A 200 -10.11 -10.42 14.31
CA ASN A 200 -9.58 -10.64 15.65
C ASN A 200 -8.12 -10.17 15.81
N ILE A 201 -7.56 -9.43 14.85
CA ILE A 201 -6.21 -8.89 14.96
C ILE A 201 -6.30 -7.56 15.68
N SER A 202 -5.74 -7.48 16.90
CA SER A 202 -5.54 -6.21 17.58
C SER A 202 -4.46 -5.41 16.88
N LEU A 203 -4.71 -4.10 16.74
CA LEU A 203 -3.75 -3.12 16.24
C LEU A 203 -3.11 -2.31 17.38
N ASP A 204 -3.50 -2.56 18.63
CA ASP A 204 -3.05 -1.82 19.82
C ASP A 204 -3.21 -0.30 19.64
N ILE A 205 -4.38 0.10 19.11
CA ILE A 205 -4.82 1.49 18.99
C ILE A 205 -5.71 1.86 20.18
N PRO A 206 -5.98 3.15 20.44
CA PRO A 206 -6.80 3.55 21.59
C PRO A 206 -8.18 2.88 21.65
N GLU A 207 -8.75 2.50 20.50
CA GLU A 207 -10.06 1.86 20.37
C GLU A 207 -10.04 0.33 20.53
N SER A 208 -8.89 -0.33 20.64
CA SER A 208 -8.70 -1.81 20.57
C SER A 208 -9.51 -2.65 21.57
N HIS A 209 -10.24 -2.06 22.48
CA HIS A 209 -11.03 -2.80 23.49
C HIS A 209 -12.53 -2.55 23.39
N ASN A 210 -13.00 -1.93 22.31
CA ASN A 210 -14.43 -1.75 22.05
C ASN A 210 -15.03 -2.98 21.33
N SER A 211 -16.26 -2.88 20.82
CA SER A 211 -16.94 -3.97 20.09
C SER A 211 -16.71 -3.95 18.58
N THR A 212 -16.04 -2.95 18.06
CA THR A 212 -15.70 -2.80 16.63
C THR A 212 -14.30 -3.39 16.37
N PRO A 213 -14.08 -4.13 15.30
CA PRO A 213 -12.73 -4.56 14.93
C PRO A 213 -11.79 -3.37 14.67
N ASP A 214 -10.57 -3.44 15.20
CA ASP A 214 -9.59 -2.34 15.17
C ASP A 214 -9.35 -1.77 13.76
N ILE A 215 -9.35 -2.62 12.74
CA ILE A 215 -9.20 -2.15 11.35
C ILE A 215 -10.34 -1.20 10.94
N LEU A 216 -11.55 -1.45 11.41
CA LEU A 216 -12.70 -0.58 11.13
C LEU A 216 -12.63 0.71 11.96
N ASP A 217 -12.19 0.64 13.21
CA ASP A 217 -11.94 1.85 14.00
C ASP A 217 -10.89 2.75 13.35
N GLU A 218 -9.81 2.16 12.84
CA GLU A 218 -8.78 2.92 12.14
C GLU A 218 -9.30 3.54 10.84
N ILE A 219 -10.05 2.80 10.05
CA ILE A 219 -10.67 3.33 8.82
C ILE A 219 -11.67 4.45 9.13
N ARG A 220 -12.46 4.30 10.20
CA ARG A 220 -13.42 5.32 10.66
C ARG A 220 -12.75 6.65 10.98
N TRP A 221 -11.52 6.62 11.50
CA TRP A 221 -10.75 7.84 11.77
C TRP A 221 -10.62 8.73 10.54
N ASN A 222 -10.38 8.14 9.38
CA ASN A 222 -10.27 8.88 8.12
C ASN A 222 -11.64 9.25 7.53
N LEU A 223 -12.62 8.34 7.59
CA LEU A 223 -13.99 8.60 7.11
C LEU A 223 -14.63 9.77 7.85
N ASP A 224 -14.41 9.88 9.17
CA ASP A 224 -14.93 10.98 9.96
C ASP A 224 -14.36 12.34 9.52
N TRP A 225 -13.07 12.41 9.15
CA TRP A 225 -12.51 13.61 8.53
C TRP A 225 -13.12 13.87 7.15
N MET A 226 -13.24 12.85 6.32
CA MET A 226 -13.82 13.01 4.98
C MET A 226 -15.26 13.56 5.07
N LEU A 227 -16.04 13.17 6.07
CA LEU A 227 -17.39 13.71 6.32
C LEU A 227 -17.37 15.23 6.59
N THR A 228 -16.33 15.77 7.24
CA THR A 228 -16.20 17.22 7.46
C THR A 228 -15.86 17.99 6.18
N MET A 229 -15.39 17.30 5.15
CA MET A 229 -15.06 17.89 3.87
C MET A 229 -16.24 18.01 2.90
N GLN A 230 -17.44 17.51 3.27
CA GLN A 230 -18.66 17.68 2.49
C GLN A 230 -19.39 18.95 2.89
N ASP A 231 -19.70 19.81 1.93
CA ASP A 231 -20.52 21.01 2.14
C ASP A 231 -22.03 20.69 2.14
N GLU A 232 -22.84 21.66 2.52
CA GLU A 232 -24.30 21.55 2.60
C GLU A 232 -24.95 21.20 1.26
N ASP A 233 -24.37 21.65 0.14
CA ASP A 233 -24.82 21.37 -1.21
C ASP A 233 -24.53 19.92 -1.68
N GLY A 234 -23.73 19.17 -0.89
CA GLY A 234 -23.32 17.80 -1.17
C GLY A 234 -21.96 17.67 -1.83
N GLY A 235 -21.39 18.74 -2.38
CA GLY A 235 -20.04 18.76 -2.95
C GLY A 235 -18.95 18.64 -1.89
N VAL A 236 -17.76 18.18 -2.30
CA VAL A 236 -16.64 17.92 -1.40
C VAL A 236 -15.43 18.75 -1.81
N TRP A 237 -14.84 19.44 -0.84
CA TRP A 237 -13.57 20.12 -1.03
C TRP A 237 -12.44 19.11 -1.19
N PRO A 238 -11.49 19.36 -2.12
CA PRO A 238 -10.50 18.35 -2.50
C PRO A 238 -9.43 18.06 -1.45
N LYS A 239 -9.13 19.04 -0.56
CA LYS A 239 -8.06 18.84 0.44
C LYS A 239 -8.16 19.80 1.63
N GLN A 240 -7.49 19.37 2.71
CA GLN A 240 -7.24 20.20 3.88
C GLN A 240 -5.72 20.19 4.18
N THR A 241 -5.04 21.28 3.82
CA THR A 241 -3.58 21.41 3.91
C THR A 241 -3.18 22.83 4.24
N SER A 242 -1.93 23.04 4.64
CA SER A 242 -1.32 24.38 4.57
C SER A 242 -1.11 24.81 3.11
N GLU A 243 -0.87 26.11 2.88
CA GLU A 243 -0.54 26.63 1.53
C GLU A 243 0.82 26.11 1.04
N GLN A 244 1.78 25.95 1.96
CA GLN A 244 3.12 25.44 1.71
C GLN A 244 3.34 24.17 2.51
N PHE A 245 4.25 23.30 2.08
CA PHE A 245 4.69 22.19 2.90
C PHE A 245 5.39 22.71 4.16
N ALA A 246 5.11 22.07 5.30
CA ALA A 246 5.82 22.31 6.54
C ALA A 246 7.32 22.01 6.39
N GLU A 247 8.13 22.66 7.17
CA GLU A 247 9.52 22.27 7.37
C GLU A 247 9.60 20.85 7.98
N PHE A 248 10.80 20.27 8.06
CA PHE A 248 11.00 18.98 8.68
C PHE A 248 10.99 19.11 10.22
N VAL A 249 9.78 19.25 10.74
CA VAL A 249 9.45 19.31 12.18
C VAL A 249 8.49 18.18 12.51
N THR A 250 8.37 17.80 13.79
CA THR A 250 7.33 16.86 14.24
C THR A 250 5.94 17.49 14.11
N ALA A 251 4.90 16.65 13.99
CA ALA A 251 3.56 17.12 13.63
C ALA A 251 2.98 18.19 14.58
N GLU A 252 3.24 18.06 15.89
CA GLU A 252 2.79 19.02 16.91
C GLU A 252 3.57 20.35 16.89
N LYS A 253 4.70 20.41 16.18
CA LYS A 253 5.51 21.63 16.02
C LYS A 253 5.22 22.37 14.72
N ASP A 254 4.46 21.79 13.82
CA ASP A 254 3.99 22.51 12.64
C ASP A 254 3.00 23.60 13.06
N GLN A 255 3.36 24.85 12.77
CA GLN A 255 2.56 26.04 13.12
C GLN A 255 1.78 26.60 11.92
N LEU A 256 1.83 25.91 10.77
CA LEU A 256 1.11 26.34 9.58
C LEU A 256 -0.40 26.12 9.76
N THR A 257 -1.19 27.05 9.28
CA THR A 257 -2.66 26.88 9.31
C THR A 257 -3.09 25.80 8.35
N SER A 258 -3.90 24.85 8.84
CA SER A 258 -4.55 23.83 8.03
C SER A 258 -5.80 24.40 7.36
N TYR A 259 -5.75 24.61 6.05
CA TYR A 259 -6.83 25.22 5.27
C TYR A 259 -7.65 24.17 4.50
N VAL A 260 -8.97 24.30 4.52
CA VAL A 260 -9.85 23.70 3.52
C VAL A 260 -9.70 24.48 2.21
N ILE A 261 -9.12 23.85 1.21
CA ILE A 261 -8.80 24.47 -0.08
C ILE A 261 -9.78 23.99 -1.14
N GLY A 262 -10.32 24.92 -1.91
CA GLY A 262 -11.22 24.65 -3.02
C GLY A 262 -10.67 25.09 -4.37
N THR A 263 -11.51 25.06 -5.40
CA THR A 263 -11.13 25.38 -6.79
C THR A 263 -10.92 26.86 -7.08
N GLY A 264 -11.21 27.75 -6.12
CA GLY A 264 -11.10 29.21 -6.29
C GLY A 264 -12.23 29.86 -7.09
N LYS A 265 -13.15 29.08 -7.64
CA LYS A 265 -14.33 29.54 -8.39
C LYS A 265 -15.50 28.58 -8.18
N GLU A 266 -16.71 29.05 -8.43
CA GLU A 266 -17.89 28.19 -8.40
C GLU A 266 -17.68 26.89 -9.23
N PRO A 267 -18.04 25.71 -8.71
CA PRO A 267 -18.75 25.45 -7.44
C PRO A 267 -17.84 25.30 -6.21
N TYR A 268 -16.58 25.67 -6.25
CA TYR A 268 -15.54 25.61 -5.19
C TYR A 268 -15.11 24.21 -4.75
N LYS A 269 -15.82 23.19 -5.12
CA LYS A 269 -15.57 21.76 -4.85
C LYS A 269 -15.13 21.07 -6.14
N SER A 270 -14.62 19.85 -6.07
CA SER A 270 -14.18 19.11 -7.26
C SER A 270 -14.97 17.84 -7.48
N THR A 271 -15.12 17.47 -8.75
CA THR A 271 -15.81 16.26 -9.16
C THR A 271 -15.08 15.01 -8.66
N GLY A 272 -13.76 14.90 -8.87
CA GLY A 272 -12.99 13.74 -8.42
C GLY A 272 -13.11 13.52 -6.91
N ALA A 273 -12.87 14.56 -6.07
CA ALA A 273 -13.01 14.41 -4.64
C ALA A 273 -14.45 14.05 -4.19
N THR A 274 -15.47 14.63 -4.85
CA THR A 274 -16.87 14.33 -4.52
C THR A 274 -17.25 12.91 -4.92
N ALA A 275 -16.73 12.40 -6.03
CA ALA A 275 -17.01 11.06 -6.52
C ALA A 275 -16.30 9.98 -5.67
N ASP A 276 -15.02 10.15 -5.38
CA ASP A 276 -14.29 9.26 -4.46
C ASP A 276 -14.93 9.21 -3.07
N PHE A 277 -15.32 10.39 -2.55
CA PHE A 277 -16.07 10.46 -1.30
C PHE A 277 -17.37 9.66 -1.38
N ALA A 278 -18.17 9.83 -2.44
CA ALA A 278 -19.42 9.10 -2.61
C ALA A 278 -19.19 7.58 -2.65
N ALA A 279 -18.15 7.13 -3.34
CA ALA A 279 -17.79 5.71 -3.42
C ALA A 279 -17.46 5.15 -2.04
N VAL A 280 -16.52 5.76 -1.30
CA VAL A 280 -16.09 5.21 0.00
C VAL A 280 -17.17 5.31 1.07
N MET A 281 -18.00 6.36 1.06
CA MET A 281 -19.14 6.47 1.97
C MET A 281 -20.22 5.41 1.66
N ALA A 282 -20.42 5.04 0.41
CA ALA A 282 -21.31 3.95 0.04
C ALA A 282 -20.77 2.58 0.51
N ILE A 283 -19.45 2.35 0.44
CA ILE A 283 -18.83 1.15 1.01
C ILE A 283 -18.99 1.17 2.54
N ALA A 284 -18.64 2.27 3.19
CA ALA A 284 -18.75 2.43 4.63
C ALA A 284 -20.18 2.15 5.12
N ALA A 285 -21.20 2.61 4.41
CA ALA A 285 -22.60 2.38 4.76
C ALA A 285 -22.95 0.90 4.87
N ARG A 286 -22.43 0.03 4.00
CA ARG A 286 -22.70 -1.42 4.10
C ARG A 286 -21.77 -2.13 5.07
N VAL A 287 -20.52 -1.69 5.19
CA VAL A 287 -19.51 -2.30 6.09
C VAL A 287 -19.83 -2.02 7.55
N TYR A 288 -20.19 -0.79 7.91
CA TYR A 288 -20.48 -0.43 9.31
C TYR A 288 -21.90 -0.79 9.76
N LYS A 289 -22.80 -1.13 8.86
CA LYS A 289 -24.20 -1.45 9.21
C LYS A 289 -24.36 -2.48 10.33
N PRO A 290 -23.56 -3.56 10.42
CA PRO A 290 -23.63 -4.52 11.52
C PRO A 290 -23.11 -3.99 12.87
N PHE A 291 -22.28 -2.95 12.87
CA PHE A 291 -21.59 -2.42 14.05
C PHE A 291 -22.22 -1.13 14.56
N ASP A 292 -22.57 -0.22 13.65
CA ASP A 292 -23.17 1.09 13.94
C ASP A 292 -24.13 1.50 12.81
N ALA A 293 -25.41 1.14 12.98
CA ALA A 293 -26.44 1.41 11.98
C ALA A 293 -26.69 2.91 11.76
N ALA A 294 -26.49 3.75 12.79
CA ALA A 294 -26.66 5.20 12.68
C ALA A 294 -25.54 5.82 11.84
N TYR A 295 -24.31 5.41 12.09
CA TYR A 295 -23.15 5.82 11.29
C TYR A 295 -23.26 5.34 9.85
N ALA A 296 -23.67 4.09 9.65
CA ALA A 296 -23.92 3.56 8.31
C ALA A 296 -24.96 4.38 7.53
N GLN A 297 -26.04 4.81 8.20
CA GLN A 297 -27.04 5.68 7.57
C GLN A 297 -26.50 7.08 7.28
N GLN A 298 -25.67 7.64 8.17
CA GLN A 298 -24.97 8.92 7.93
C GLN A 298 -24.11 8.85 6.68
N CYS A 299 -23.28 7.81 6.54
CA CYS A 299 -22.44 7.58 5.36
C CYS A 299 -23.27 7.45 4.08
N LEU A 300 -24.35 6.65 4.11
CA LEU A 300 -25.22 6.51 2.93
C LEU A 300 -25.84 7.85 2.53
N SER A 301 -26.36 8.61 3.49
CA SER A 301 -26.97 9.91 3.21
C SER A 301 -25.93 10.90 2.64
N ALA A 302 -24.69 10.85 3.11
CA ALA A 302 -23.60 11.66 2.60
C ALA A 302 -23.26 11.27 1.15
N ALA A 303 -23.14 9.96 0.85
CA ALA A 303 -22.89 9.47 -0.51
C ALA A 303 -23.99 9.88 -1.50
N GLU A 304 -25.26 9.81 -1.09
CA GLU A 304 -26.41 10.19 -1.94
C GLU A 304 -26.47 11.70 -2.19
N ARG A 305 -26.09 12.55 -1.21
CA ARG A 305 -25.96 14.00 -1.43
C ARG A 305 -24.81 14.30 -2.41
N ALA A 306 -23.69 13.63 -2.26
CA ALA A 306 -22.55 13.76 -3.15
C ALA A 306 -22.93 13.37 -4.60
N TRP A 307 -23.65 12.27 -4.80
CA TRP A 307 -24.17 11.88 -6.11
C TRP A 307 -25.08 12.94 -6.72
N THR A 308 -25.99 13.54 -5.92
CA THR A 308 -26.87 14.60 -6.37
C THR A 308 -26.10 15.86 -6.83
N TRP A 309 -24.97 16.13 -6.20
CA TRP A 309 -24.07 17.20 -6.59
C TRP A 309 -23.32 16.87 -7.89
N LEU A 310 -22.84 15.63 -8.05
CA LEU A 310 -22.12 15.16 -9.25
C LEU A 310 -22.97 15.26 -10.52
N ASP A 311 -24.27 14.96 -10.40
CA ASP A 311 -25.22 15.10 -11.52
C ASP A 311 -25.28 16.53 -12.09
N LYS A 312 -25.00 17.53 -11.26
CA LYS A 312 -24.98 18.95 -11.65
C LYS A 312 -23.58 19.45 -12.03
N HIS A 313 -22.53 18.81 -11.54
CA HIS A 313 -21.15 19.26 -11.68
C HIS A 313 -20.20 18.12 -12.09
N PRO A 314 -20.41 17.48 -13.26
CA PRO A 314 -19.63 16.31 -13.68
C PRO A 314 -18.17 16.62 -14.09
N THR A 315 -17.80 17.90 -14.21
CA THR A 315 -16.49 18.34 -14.76
C THR A 315 -15.84 19.49 -13.96
N ALA A 316 -16.12 19.61 -12.67
CA ALA A 316 -15.48 20.60 -11.80
C ALA A 316 -14.07 20.12 -11.42
N ILE A 317 -13.09 20.43 -12.28
CA ILE A 317 -11.70 20.01 -12.13
C ILE A 317 -10.98 20.87 -11.08
N PHE A 318 -10.25 20.22 -10.18
CA PHE A 318 -9.37 20.89 -9.23
C PHE A 318 -8.02 21.22 -9.83
N ARG A 319 -7.53 22.41 -9.54
CA ARG A 319 -6.15 22.85 -9.67
C ARG A 319 -5.79 23.67 -8.44
N ASN A 320 -4.55 23.61 -8.01
CA ASN A 320 -4.10 24.44 -6.90
C ASN A 320 -4.36 25.91 -7.21
N PRO A 321 -5.03 26.64 -6.31
CA PRO A 321 -5.13 28.09 -6.44
C PRO A 321 -3.76 28.76 -6.26
N ASP A 322 -3.63 30.01 -6.74
CA ASP A 322 -2.41 30.79 -6.61
C ASP A 322 -1.95 30.84 -5.14
N GLY A 323 -0.66 30.62 -4.93
CA GLY A 323 -0.05 30.59 -3.60
C GLY A 323 -0.01 29.21 -2.94
N VAL A 324 -0.87 28.28 -3.32
CA VAL A 324 -0.89 26.91 -2.77
C VAL A 324 0.09 26.01 -3.52
N ARG A 325 1.02 25.39 -2.80
CA ARG A 325 2.09 24.54 -3.36
C ARG A 325 2.12 23.11 -2.83
N THR A 326 1.24 22.75 -1.88
CA THR A 326 1.06 21.38 -1.42
C THR A 326 0.45 20.49 -2.52
N GLY A 327 0.48 19.19 -2.39
CA GLY A 327 0.05 18.24 -3.42
C GLY A 327 -1.25 18.66 -4.13
N GLU A 328 -1.28 18.60 -5.45
CA GLU A 328 -2.46 19.01 -6.22
C GLU A 328 -3.49 17.90 -6.29
N TYR A 329 -3.07 16.66 -6.56
CA TYR A 329 -3.96 15.53 -6.81
C TYR A 329 -5.10 15.89 -7.80
N GLY A 330 -4.75 16.68 -8.84
CA GLY A 330 -5.68 17.10 -9.87
C GLY A 330 -5.86 16.02 -10.92
N ASP A 331 -7.10 15.70 -11.24
CA ASP A 331 -7.43 14.86 -12.38
C ASP A 331 -8.11 15.69 -13.47
N ALA A 332 -7.73 15.43 -14.71
CA ALA A 332 -8.32 16.10 -15.88
C ALA A 332 -9.60 15.40 -16.37
N ASP A 333 -9.80 14.15 -15.98
CA ASP A 333 -10.96 13.34 -16.40
C ASP A 333 -11.49 12.52 -15.21
N PRO A 334 -12.39 13.09 -14.37
CA PRO A 334 -12.91 12.45 -13.16
C PRO A 334 -14.12 11.53 -13.43
N HIS A 335 -14.32 11.05 -14.64
CA HIS A 335 -15.49 10.24 -14.96
C HIS A 335 -15.37 8.80 -14.47
N ASP A 336 -14.16 8.27 -14.27
CA ASP A 336 -13.99 6.95 -13.68
C ASP A 336 -14.22 6.95 -12.15
N GLU A 337 -13.99 8.08 -11.45
CA GLU A 337 -14.43 8.28 -10.08
C GLU A 337 -15.96 8.31 -9.97
N ILE A 338 -16.65 8.98 -10.93
CA ILE A 338 -18.13 8.96 -10.95
C ILE A 338 -18.63 7.53 -11.23
N LEU A 339 -17.96 6.79 -12.12
CA LEU A 339 -18.29 5.39 -12.39
C LEU A 339 -18.12 4.52 -11.13
N TRP A 340 -17.07 4.77 -10.35
CA TRP A 340 -16.84 4.07 -9.09
C TRP A 340 -17.93 4.41 -8.07
N ALA A 341 -18.27 5.68 -7.89
CA ALA A 341 -19.39 6.11 -7.06
C ALA A 341 -20.70 5.43 -7.45
N ALA A 342 -21.01 5.37 -8.75
CA ALA A 342 -22.20 4.70 -9.26
C ALA A 342 -22.23 3.21 -8.93
N ALA A 343 -21.10 2.51 -9.13
CA ALA A 343 -20.97 1.08 -8.83
C ALA A 343 -21.18 0.80 -7.34
N GLU A 344 -20.55 1.58 -6.45
CA GLU A 344 -20.64 1.40 -5.00
C GLU A 344 -22.02 1.76 -4.46
N LEU A 345 -22.62 2.85 -4.91
CA LEU A 345 -23.99 3.23 -4.57
C LEU A 345 -25.01 2.18 -5.05
N TRP A 346 -24.85 1.65 -6.26
CA TRP A 346 -25.70 0.56 -6.74
C TRP A 346 -25.51 -0.71 -5.88
N ARG A 347 -24.29 -1.10 -5.62
CA ARG A 347 -24.01 -2.29 -4.80
C ARG A 347 -24.62 -2.17 -3.40
N THR A 348 -24.63 -0.97 -2.83
CA THR A 348 -25.19 -0.68 -1.50
C THR A 348 -26.71 -0.57 -1.50
N THR A 349 -27.32 0.09 -2.51
CA THR A 349 -28.73 0.48 -2.49
C THR A 349 -29.63 -0.30 -3.43
N LYS A 350 -29.06 -0.90 -4.48
CA LYS A 350 -29.77 -1.54 -5.62
C LYS A 350 -30.70 -0.61 -6.38
N ARG A 351 -30.51 0.72 -6.28
CA ARG A 351 -31.35 1.68 -7.02
C ARG A 351 -30.94 1.74 -8.48
N ALA A 352 -31.92 1.68 -9.40
CA ALA A 352 -31.72 1.61 -10.83
C ALA A 352 -30.94 2.80 -11.42
N GLN A 353 -31.08 4.00 -10.85
CA GLN A 353 -30.39 5.19 -11.36
C GLN A 353 -28.86 5.03 -11.38
N TYR A 354 -28.27 4.39 -10.36
CA TYR A 354 -26.82 4.15 -10.29
C TYR A 354 -26.40 3.04 -11.25
N GLU A 355 -27.20 1.98 -11.39
CA GLU A 355 -26.93 0.91 -12.33
C GLU A 355 -27.03 1.40 -13.79
N ASN A 356 -28.01 2.24 -14.09
CA ASN A 356 -28.18 2.82 -15.42
C ASN A 356 -26.96 3.64 -15.83
N TYR A 357 -26.46 4.51 -14.93
CA TYR A 357 -25.23 5.26 -15.17
C TYR A 357 -24.04 4.31 -15.41
N PHE A 358 -23.87 3.30 -14.55
CA PHE A 358 -22.79 2.33 -14.70
C PHE A 358 -22.87 1.60 -16.03
N LEU A 359 -24.04 1.09 -16.42
CA LEU A 359 -24.24 0.34 -17.67
C LEU A 359 -24.05 1.20 -18.92
N GLU A 360 -24.30 2.48 -18.83
CA GLU A 360 -24.06 3.43 -19.93
C GLU A 360 -22.56 3.65 -20.17
N HIS A 361 -21.72 3.69 -19.09
CA HIS A 361 -20.35 4.16 -19.18
C HIS A 361 -19.27 3.08 -18.95
N TYR A 362 -19.57 1.91 -18.37
CA TYR A 362 -18.55 0.93 -18.00
C TYR A 362 -17.66 0.46 -19.17
N SER A 363 -18.20 0.44 -20.39
CA SER A 363 -17.46 -0.03 -21.56
C SER A 363 -16.24 0.83 -21.89
N ASP A 364 -16.27 2.10 -21.55
CA ASP A 364 -15.20 3.07 -21.82
C ASP A 364 -13.94 2.76 -20.98
N TYR A 365 -14.12 2.07 -19.84
CA TYR A 365 -13.08 1.74 -18.90
C TYR A 365 -12.60 0.28 -18.95
N LEU A 366 -13.16 -0.58 -19.79
CA LEU A 366 -12.74 -1.98 -19.90
C LEU A 366 -11.24 -2.12 -20.21
N SER A 367 -10.68 -1.24 -21.02
CA SER A 367 -9.25 -1.25 -21.35
C SER A 367 -8.35 -0.88 -20.15
N ALA A 368 -8.87 -0.18 -19.15
CA ALA A 368 -8.11 0.18 -17.94
C ALA A 368 -7.62 -1.07 -17.20
N LEU A 369 -8.40 -2.16 -17.21
CA LEU A 369 -8.04 -3.42 -16.59
C LEU A 369 -6.70 -3.99 -17.10
N ALA A 370 -6.37 -3.82 -18.36
CA ALA A 370 -5.15 -4.34 -18.98
C ALA A 370 -4.00 -3.31 -19.01
N THR A 371 -4.29 -2.01 -18.96
CA THR A 371 -3.32 -0.97 -19.25
C THR A 371 -2.57 -0.43 -18.05
N ALA A 372 -3.17 -0.46 -16.86
CA ALA A 372 -2.56 0.05 -15.63
C ALA A 372 -3.15 -0.63 -14.38
N ALA A 373 -2.38 -0.63 -13.29
CA ALA A 373 -2.92 -0.89 -11.96
C ALA A 373 -3.80 0.29 -11.50
N PRO A 374 -4.76 0.09 -10.58
CA PRO A 374 -5.47 1.18 -9.93
C PRO A 374 -4.50 2.18 -9.28
N TRP A 375 -4.89 3.43 -9.29
CA TRP A 375 -4.17 4.47 -8.61
C TRP A 375 -5.08 5.71 -8.48
N TRP A 376 -4.71 6.71 -7.72
CA TRP A 376 -5.60 7.83 -7.37
C TRP A 376 -6.21 8.59 -8.56
N GLN A 377 -5.61 8.58 -9.75
CA GLN A 377 -6.18 9.15 -11.00
C GLN A 377 -6.89 8.09 -11.87
N ARG A 378 -6.95 6.84 -11.44
CA ARG A 378 -7.46 5.73 -12.27
C ARG A 378 -8.14 4.69 -11.39
N VAL A 379 -9.34 4.98 -11.00
CA VAL A 379 -10.17 4.11 -10.16
C VAL A 379 -11.19 3.29 -10.97
N GLY A 380 -11.22 3.46 -12.28
CA GLY A 380 -12.19 2.77 -13.15
C GLY A 380 -12.18 1.25 -13.02
N SER A 381 -11.02 0.63 -12.77
CA SER A 381 -10.95 -0.81 -12.48
C SER A 381 -11.63 -1.18 -11.16
N LEU A 382 -11.57 -0.33 -10.14
CA LEU A 382 -12.30 -0.54 -8.88
C LEU A 382 -13.81 -0.52 -9.14
N ALA A 383 -14.30 0.43 -9.95
CA ALA A 383 -15.70 0.48 -10.36
C ALA A 383 -16.16 -0.82 -11.03
N LEU A 384 -15.37 -1.31 -11.99
CA LEU A 384 -15.67 -2.53 -12.74
C LEU A 384 -15.70 -3.76 -11.82
N TRP A 385 -14.74 -3.91 -10.93
CA TRP A 385 -14.69 -5.04 -9.99
C TRP A 385 -15.78 -4.98 -8.94
N THR A 386 -16.06 -3.78 -8.38
CA THR A 386 -17.21 -3.56 -7.48
C THR A 386 -18.49 -4.12 -8.09
N TYR A 387 -18.76 -3.76 -9.35
CA TYR A 387 -19.98 -4.17 -10.01
C TYR A 387 -20.08 -5.69 -10.17
N ILE A 388 -19.03 -6.36 -10.64
CA ILE A 388 -19.07 -7.80 -10.93
C ILE A 388 -18.95 -8.69 -9.71
N LEU A 389 -18.45 -8.19 -8.58
CA LEU A 389 -18.45 -8.93 -7.30
C LEU A 389 -19.87 -9.08 -6.74
N ASP A 390 -20.84 -8.31 -7.23
CA ASP A 390 -22.25 -8.48 -6.87
C ASP A 390 -22.96 -9.49 -7.79
N ARG A 391 -23.68 -10.42 -7.19
CA ARG A 391 -24.40 -11.49 -7.93
C ARG A 391 -25.55 -10.95 -8.79
N ALA A 392 -26.12 -9.78 -8.44
CA ALA A 392 -27.21 -9.16 -9.16
C ALA A 392 -26.78 -8.38 -10.42
N ALA A 393 -25.46 -8.24 -10.67
CA ALA A 393 -24.93 -7.52 -11.82
C ALA A 393 -25.48 -8.00 -13.16
N ASN A 394 -25.71 -7.10 -14.09
CA ASN A 394 -26.15 -7.40 -15.45
C ASN A 394 -25.23 -8.46 -16.09
N LYS A 395 -25.81 -9.48 -16.69
CA LYS A 395 -25.08 -10.64 -17.22
C LYS A 395 -24.09 -10.26 -18.33
N GLN A 396 -24.46 -9.33 -19.23
CA GLN A 396 -23.61 -8.91 -20.34
C GLN A 396 -22.38 -8.14 -19.82
N ALA A 397 -22.60 -7.14 -18.99
CA ALA A 397 -21.53 -6.35 -18.37
C ALA A 397 -20.60 -7.24 -17.53
N ARG A 398 -21.19 -8.11 -16.67
CA ARG A 398 -20.42 -9.07 -15.87
C ARG A 398 -19.51 -9.94 -16.73
N ASN A 399 -20.02 -10.52 -17.83
CA ASN A 399 -19.22 -11.39 -18.69
C ASN A 399 -18.09 -10.63 -19.39
N ALA A 400 -18.33 -9.40 -19.84
CA ALA A 400 -17.31 -8.55 -20.46
C ALA A 400 -16.21 -8.18 -19.46
N ILE A 401 -16.58 -7.65 -18.29
CA ILE A 401 -15.63 -7.23 -17.24
C ILE A 401 -14.84 -8.44 -16.72
N ARG A 402 -15.52 -9.57 -16.43
CA ARG A 402 -14.87 -10.79 -15.97
C ARG A 402 -13.81 -11.28 -16.96
N ARG A 403 -14.15 -11.35 -18.25
CA ARG A 403 -13.20 -11.77 -19.28
C ARG A 403 -11.97 -10.89 -19.30
N MET A 404 -12.16 -9.55 -19.37
CA MET A 404 -11.04 -8.59 -19.41
C MET A 404 -10.19 -8.65 -18.12
N SER A 405 -10.82 -8.85 -16.97
CA SER A 405 -10.10 -8.98 -15.69
C SER A 405 -9.21 -10.22 -15.66
N LEU A 406 -9.69 -11.36 -16.18
CA LEU A 406 -8.92 -12.60 -16.24
C LEU A 406 -7.79 -12.52 -17.29
N GLU A 407 -8.05 -11.96 -18.47
CA GLU A 407 -7.02 -11.70 -19.50
C GLU A 407 -5.90 -10.80 -18.95
N ALA A 408 -6.25 -9.73 -18.25
CA ALA A 408 -5.28 -8.83 -17.60
C ALA A 408 -4.47 -9.54 -16.50
N ALA A 409 -5.11 -10.38 -15.69
CA ALA A 409 -4.43 -11.16 -14.66
C ALA A 409 -3.48 -12.20 -15.26
N ASP A 410 -3.87 -12.89 -16.34
CA ASP A 410 -3.00 -13.83 -17.06
C ASP A 410 -1.76 -13.12 -17.64
N GLU A 411 -1.92 -11.88 -18.13
CA GLU A 411 -0.78 -11.05 -18.58
C GLU A 411 0.15 -10.68 -17.42
N ILE A 412 -0.38 -10.31 -16.25
CA ILE A 412 0.43 -10.04 -15.05
C ILE A 412 1.19 -11.30 -14.63
N VAL A 413 0.54 -12.47 -14.62
CA VAL A 413 1.21 -13.76 -14.34
C VAL A 413 2.38 -14.01 -15.30
N ALA A 414 2.16 -13.79 -16.60
CA ALA A 414 3.19 -13.99 -17.62
C ALA A 414 4.38 -13.04 -17.42
N ARG A 415 4.13 -11.73 -17.19
CA ARG A 415 5.18 -10.75 -16.92
C ARG A 415 5.94 -11.09 -15.63
N THR A 416 5.22 -11.43 -14.56
CA THR A 416 5.83 -11.86 -13.29
C THR A 416 6.76 -13.06 -13.48
N ALA A 417 6.36 -14.02 -14.31
CA ALA A 417 7.17 -15.19 -14.61
C ALA A 417 8.42 -14.85 -15.44
N ALA A 418 8.34 -13.88 -16.33
CA ALA A 418 9.43 -13.45 -17.21
C ALA A 418 10.43 -12.51 -16.50
N ASN A 419 10.02 -11.77 -15.48
CA ASN A 419 10.89 -10.86 -14.73
C ASN A 419 11.75 -11.63 -13.73
N GLY A 420 13.04 -11.31 -13.67
CA GLY A 420 14.01 -12.00 -12.82
C GLY A 420 13.72 -11.87 -11.32
N TYR A 421 13.21 -10.73 -10.89
CA TYR A 421 12.78 -10.46 -9.50
C TYR A 421 11.30 -10.73 -9.27
N ARG A 422 10.56 -11.11 -10.32
CA ARG A 422 9.16 -11.55 -10.29
C ARG A 422 8.19 -10.52 -9.71
N ASN A 423 8.28 -9.27 -10.20
CA ASN A 423 7.45 -8.16 -9.70
C ASN A 423 6.31 -7.74 -10.64
N GLY A 424 6.25 -8.23 -11.87
CA GLY A 424 5.20 -7.93 -12.86
C GLY A 424 5.21 -6.51 -13.42
N LEU A 425 6.15 -5.62 -13.02
CA LEU A 425 6.26 -4.26 -13.56
C LEU A 425 6.67 -4.28 -15.04
N ARG A 426 6.17 -3.30 -15.78
CA ARG A 426 6.70 -2.90 -17.09
C ARG A 426 7.69 -1.76 -16.90
N ILE A 427 8.55 -1.50 -17.86
CA ILE A 427 9.51 -0.37 -17.80
C ILE A 427 8.80 0.97 -17.50
N LYS A 428 7.60 1.19 -18.05
CA LYS A 428 6.81 2.40 -17.80
C LYS A 428 6.23 2.51 -16.38
N ASP A 429 6.19 1.40 -15.64
CA ASP A 429 5.61 1.33 -14.31
C ASP A 429 6.65 1.64 -13.20
N TYR A 430 7.93 1.83 -13.56
CA TYR A 430 8.95 2.38 -12.64
C TYR A 430 8.78 3.89 -12.52
N VAL A 431 7.78 4.28 -11.75
CA VAL A 431 7.35 5.66 -11.50
C VAL A 431 7.42 5.99 -10.02
N TRP A 432 7.15 7.22 -9.63
CA TRP A 432 6.95 7.59 -8.24
C TRP A 432 5.81 6.75 -7.64
N GLY A 433 6.10 5.91 -6.65
CA GLY A 433 5.17 4.94 -6.08
C GLY A 433 5.13 3.58 -6.80
N SER A 434 6.20 3.17 -7.51
CA SER A 434 6.26 1.88 -8.22
C SER A 434 5.99 0.67 -7.32
N ASN A 435 6.31 0.72 -6.02
CA ASN A 435 5.97 -0.33 -5.06
C ASN A 435 4.45 -0.40 -4.82
N GLY A 436 3.75 0.74 -4.83
CA GLY A 436 2.28 0.79 -4.83
C GLY A 436 1.69 0.13 -6.08
N VAL A 437 2.33 0.30 -7.26
CA VAL A 437 1.93 -0.40 -8.50
C VAL A 437 2.10 -1.91 -8.35
N VAL A 438 3.22 -2.39 -7.77
CA VAL A 438 3.43 -3.83 -7.49
C VAL A 438 2.33 -4.36 -6.57
N ALA A 439 2.01 -3.65 -5.50
CA ALA A 439 0.95 -4.04 -4.57
C ALA A 439 -0.41 -4.11 -5.28
N ASN A 440 -0.75 -3.12 -6.09
CA ASN A 440 -2.02 -3.06 -6.84
C ASN A 440 -2.14 -4.12 -7.94
N TYR A 441 -1.05 -4.51 -8.61
CA TYR A 441 -1.07 -5.70 -9.46
C TYR A 441 -1.38 -6.97 -8.65
N GLY A 442 -0.89 -7.06 -7.43
CA GLY A 442 -1.27 -8.14 -6.50
C GLY A 442 -2.75 -8.10 -6.14
N VAL A 443 -3.35 -6.93 -5.87
CA VAL A 443 -4.80 -6.76 -5.66
C VAL A 443 -5.57 -7.29 -6.88
N GLN A 444 -5.18 -6.88 -8.08
CA GLN A 444 -5.80 -7.34 -9.34
C GLN A 444 -5.76 -8.87 -9.50
N LEU A 445 -4.63 -9.51 -9.15
CA LEU A 445 -4.51 -10.97 -9.16
C LEU A 445 -5.44 -11.64 -8.14
N MET A 446 -5.58 -11.07 -6.93
CA MET A 446 -6.47 -11.62 -5.91
C MET A 446 -7.94 -11.42 -6.25
N ILE A 447 -8.32 -10.33 -6.89
CA ILE A 447 -9.68 -10.14 -7.46
C ILE A 447 -9.93 -11.16 -8.56
N ALA A 448 -9.00 -11.38 -9.48
CA ALA A 448 -9.13 -12.42 -10.51
C ALA A 448 -9.32 -13.82 -9.90
N ASN A 449 -8.57 -14.13 -8.82
CA ASN A 449 -8.74 -15.38 -8.07
C ASN A 449 -10.13 -15.48 -7.40
N ALA A 450 -10.68 -14.37 -6.90
CA ALA A 450 -12.05 -14.36 -6.37
C ALA A 450 -13.11 -14.58 -7.46
N LEU A 451 -12.88 -14.08 -8.67
CA LEU A 451 -13.76 -14.29 -9.83
C LEU A 451 -13.65 -15.69 -10.41
N GLN A 452 -12.45 -16.24 -10.40
CA GLN A 452 -12.14 -17.59 -10.87
C GLN A 452 -10.92 -18.13 -10.12
N PRO A 453 -11.10 -19.05 -9.16
CA PRO A 453 -9.99 -19.62 -8.40
C PRO A 453 -8.94 -20.25 -9.30
N ASP A 454 -7.69 -19.74 -9.22
CA ASP A 454 -6.53 -20.22 -9.95
C ASP A 454 -5.26 -20.03 -9.10
N ALA A 455 -4.59 -21.14 -8.81
CA ALA A 455 -3.35 -21.12 -8.01
C ALA A 455 -2.23 -20.26 -8.64
N ARG A 456 -2.26 -20.02 -9.95
CA ARG A 456 -1.29 -19.12 -10.64
C ARG A 456 -1.42 -17.67 -10.18
N TYR A 457 -2.66 -17.20 -9.97
CA TYR A 457 -2.91 -15.84 -9.49
C TYR A 457 -2.38 -15.65 -8.07
N VAL A 458 -2.69 -16.59 -7.17
CA VAL A 458 -2.18 -16.55 -5.78
C VAL A 458 -0.66 -16.62 -5.76
N ALA A 459 -0.05 -17.49 -6.58
CA ALA A 459 1.40 -17.62 -6.65
C ALA A 459 2.09 -16.36 -7.19
N ALA A 460 1.48 -15.66 -8.15
CA ALA A 460 2.01 -14.39 -8.67
C ALA A 460 1.80 -13.24 -7.66
N ALA A 461 0.67 -13.19 -6.96
CA ALA A 461 0.45 -12.22 -5.87
C ALA A 461 1.47 -12.39 -4.73
N LEU A 462 1.79 -13.65 -4.36
CA LEU A 462 2.89 -13.95 -3.42
C LEU A 462 4.25 -13.50 -3.96
N ASP A 463 4.53 -13.64 -5.24
CA ASP A 463 5.77 -13.14 -5.85
C ASP A 463 5.90 -11.62 -5.71
N HIS A 464 4.80 -10.87 -5.89
CA HIS A 464 4.77 -9.42 -5.67
C HIS A 464 5.03 -9.08 -4.19
N LEU A 465 4.42 -9.80 -3.26
CA LEU A 465 4.67 -9.61 -1.84
C LEU A 465 6.14 -9.91 -1.49
N HIS A 466 6.71 -11.01 -2.00
CA HIS A 466 8.12 -11.33 -1.77
C HIS A 466 9.06 -10.25 -2.31
N TYR A 467 8.72 -9.62 -3.46
CA TYR A 467 9.46 -8.48 -3.98
C TYR A 467 9.41 -7.29 -3.01
N LEU A 468 8.23 -6.96 -2.49
CA LEU A 468 8.06 -5.86 -1.54
C LEU A 468 8.79 -6.11 -0.21
N LEU A 469 8.93 -7.36 0.19
CA LEU A 469 9.49 -7.73 1.50
C LEU A 469 10.96 -8.19 1.45
N GLY A 470 11.68 -7.96 0.33
CA GLY A 470 13.13 -8.15 0.27
C GLY A 470 13.69 -8.87 -0.95
N ARG A 471 12.89 -9.61 -1.73
CA ARG A 471 13.36 -10.29 -2.94
C ARG A 471 13.44 -9.33 -4.14
N ASN A 472 14.18 -8.26 -4.01
CA ASN A 472 14.35 -7.19 -4.99
C ASN A 472 15.84 -6.88 -5.23
N THR A 473 16.13 -5.98 -6.15
CA THR A 473 17.49 -5.58 -6.54
C THR A 473 18.39 -5.17 -5.37
N PHE A 474 17.80 -4.55 -4.34
CA PHE A 474 18.53 -4.03 -3.18
C PHE A 474 18.62 -5.02 -2.02
N SER A 475 17.93 -6.17 -2.07
CA SER A 475 17.76 -7.06 -0.90
C SER A 475 17.16 -6.34 0.30
N LEU A 476 16.27 -5.39 0.05
CA LEU A 476 15.72 -4.44 1.02
C LEU A 476 14.24 -4.72 1.23
N SER A 477 13.81 -4.92 2.48
CA SER A 477 12.39 -4.82 2.77
C SER A 477 11.93 -3.38 2.53
N TRP A 478 10.97 -3.20 1.63
CA TRP A 478 10.39 -1.88 1.36
C TRP A 478 9.45 -1.38 2.45
N VAL A 479 9.32 -2.13 3.55
CA VAL A 479 8.52 -1.75 4.71
C VAL A 479 9.43 -1.47 5.91
N THR A 480 9.33 -0.28 6.48
CA THR A 480 10.14 0.13 7.65
C THR A 480 9.94 -0.83 8.82
N LYS A 481 11.04 -1.16 9.52
CA LYS A 481 11.07 -2.04 10.71
C LYS A 481 10.53 -3.46 10.46
N LEU A 482 10.42 -3.89 9.20
CA LEU A 482 10.04 -5.25 8.82
C LEU A 482 11.22 -5.97 8.15
N GLY A 483 11.69 -7.06 8.76
CA GLY A 483 12.90 -7.77 8.35
C GLY A 483 14.17 -7.19 8.98
N ASP A 484 15.30 -7.88 8.75
CA ASP A 484 16.61 -7.49 9.31
C ASP A 484 17.28 -6.37 8.47
N ASN A 485 16.83 -6.15 7.22
CA ASN A 485 17.34 -5.14 6.29
C ASN A 485 16.17 -4.42 5.61
N SER A 486 15.58 -3.47 6.29
CA SER A 486 14.54 -2.58 5.75
C SER A 486 15.13 -1.22 5.39
N PHE A 487 14.44 -0.46 4.51
CA PHE A 487 14.85 0.91 4.22
C PHE A 487 14.77 1.79 5.48
N ARG A 488 15.62 2.83 5.58
CA ARG A 488 15.87 3.52 6.82
C ARG A 488 15.62 5.02 6.80
N HIS A 489 15.63 5.63 5.64
CA HIS A 489 15.59 7.09 5.52
C HIS A 489 14.39 7.57 4.70
N PRO A 490 13.12 7.26 5.14
CA PRO A 490 11.94 7.70 4.40
C PRO A 490 11.86 9.22 4.33
N HIS A 491 11.40 9.74 3.19
CA HIS A 491 10.92 11.12 3.12
C HIS A 491 9.60 11.23 3.89
N HIS A 492 9.71 11.33 5.21
CA HIS A 492 8.59 11.34 6.16
C HIS A 492 8.95 12.26 7.33
N ARG A 493 8.25 13.38 7.48
CA ARG A 493 8.57 14.40 8.46
C ARG A 493 8.72 13.87 9.89
N PRO A 494 7.79 13.08 10.43
CA PRO A 494 7.98 12.50 11.77
C PRO A 494 9.27 11.68 11.90
N SER A 495 9.61 10.83 10.92
CA SER A 495 10.82 10.00 10.97
C SER A 495 12.13 10.79 10.86
N ILE A 496 12.08 12.02 10.31
CA ILE A 496 13.26 12.87 10.17
C ILE A 496 13.44 13.75 11.41
N ALA A 497 12.32 14.20 12.00
CA ALA A 497 12.31 15.26 13.00
C ALA A 497 12.28 14.76 14.46
N ASP A 498 11.95 13.50 14.72
CA ASP A 498 11.78 12.95 16.08
C ASP A 498 13.09 12.60 16.79
N SER A 499 14.24 12.82 16.15
CA SER A 499 15.58 12.51 16.66
C SER A 499 15.89 11.01 16.81
N ASN A 500 15.02 10.11 16.37
CA ASN A 500 15.30 8.68 16.29
C ASN A 500 16.18 8.37 15.08
N SER A 501 17.10 7.44 15.23
CA SER A 501 17.88 6.91 14.10
C SER A 501 17.08 5.93 13.23
N ASP A 502 15.99 5.40 13.76
CA ASP A 502 15.11 4.45 13.10
C ASP A 502 13.84 5.15 12.61
N PRO A 503 13.31 4.80 11.44
CA PRO A 503 12.06 5.37 10.94
C PRO A 503 10.83 4.81 11.65
N TRP A 504 9.71 5.53 11.58
CA TRP A 504 8.40 5.05 12.02
C TRP A 504 8.06 3.72 11.36
N PRO A 505 7.46 2.75 12.10
CA PRO A 505 7.26 1.39 11.62
C PRO A 505 6.11 1.25 10.61
N GLY A 506 6.22 0.27 9.71
CA GLY A 506 5.13 -0.18 8.85
C GLY A 506 4.90 0.65 7.58
N LEU A 507 5.75 1.62 7.28
CA LEU A 507 5.65 2.51 6.12
C LEU A 507 6.24 1.85 4.88
N LEU A 508 5.51 1.85 3.75
CA LEU A 508 5.99 1.34 2.46
C LEU A 508 6.67 2.45 1.65
N ALA A 509 7.93 2.24 1.24
CA ALA A 509 8.65 3.16 0.37
C ALA A 509 8.02 3.23 -1.03
N GLY A 510 8.08 4.38 -1.69
CA GLY A 510 7.64 4.58 -3.07
C GLY A 510 8.33 3.63 -4.05
N GLY A 511 9.62 3.36 -3.87
CA GLY A 511 10.37 2.40 -4.67
C GLY A 511 11.06 2.98 -5.89
N PRO A 512 11.69 2.14 -6.75
CA PRO A 512 12.46 2.59 -7.88
C PRO A 512 11.66 3.44 -8.87
N ASN A 513 12.23 4.62 -9.26
CA ASN A 513 11.60 5.58 -10.15
C ASN A 513 12.60 6.09 -11.20
N ARG A 514 12.34 5.81 -12.46
CA ARG A 514 13.22 6.18 -13.57
C ARG A 514 13.16 7.67 -13.94
N SER A 515 12.17 8.42 -13.42
CA SER A 515 11.87 9.78 -13.90
C SER A 515 12.73 10.88 -13.28
N ARG A 516 13.57 10.58 -12.28
CA ARG A 516 14.51 11.54 -11.65
C ARG A 516 13.89 12.88 -11.29
N GLN A 517 12.71 12.86 -10.64
CA GLN A 517 11.91 14.06 -10.38
C GLN A 517 12.47 14.95 -9.26
N ASP A 518 13.27 14.40 -8.34
CA ASP A 518 13.87 15.15 -7.24
C ASP A 518 15.36 15.47 -7.46
N PRO A 519 15.90 16.44 -6.69
CA PRO A 519 17.30 16.83 -6.82
C PRO A 519 18.32 15.73 -6.46
N ALA A 520 17.98 14.82 -5.55
CA ALA A 520 18.87 13.70 -5.17
C ALA A 520 18.98 12.72 -6.33
N MET A 521 17.84 12.32 -6.91
CA MET A 521 17.79 11.41 -8.06
C MET A 521 18.46 11.99 -9.31
N LYS A 522 18.46 13.32 -9.50
CA LYS A 522 19.16 13.96 -10.63
C LYS A 522 20.66 13.77 -10.57
N LYS A 523 21.24 13.55 -9.38
CA LYS A 523 22.68 13.30 -9.18
C LYS A 523 23.06 11.83 -9.39
N LEU A 524 22.09 10.91 -9.34
CA LEU A 524 22.33 9.49 -9.53
C LEU A 524 22.75 9.21 -10.98
N ALA A 525 23.72 8.33 -11.17
CA ALA A 525 24.11 7.85 -12.49
C ALA A 525 22.92 7.21 -13.23
N ASP A 526 23.02 7.08 -14.54
CA ASP A 526 22.01 6.38 -15.32
C ASP A 526 22.13 4.87 -15.10
N LEU A 527 21.15 4.32 -14.37
CA LEU A 527 21.08 2.93 -13.98
C LEU A 527 19.84 2.28 -14.62
N PRO A 528 19.82 0.94 -14.73
CA PRO A 528 18.63 0.21 -15.12
C PRO A 528 17.43 0.58 -14.21
N PRO A 529 16.18 0.59 -14.73
CA PRO A 529 15.00 1.10 -14.04
C PRO A 529 14.79 0.55 -12.62
N ALA A 530 15.01 -0.77 -12.43
CA ALA A 530 14.86 -1.42 -11.12
C ALA A 530 15.95 -1.02 -10.11
N LYS A 531 16.96 -0.26 -10.50
CA LYS A 531 18.04 0.26 -9.64
C LYS A 531 17.99 1.78 -9.44
N MET A 532 16.98 2.45 -9.98
CA MET A 532 16.78 3.88 -9.83
C MET A 532 16.10 4.22 -8.50
N TYR A 533 16.84 4.08 -7.39
CA TYR A 533 16.38 4.30 -6.03
C TYR A 533 17.53 4.78 -5.12
N LEU A 534 17.21 5.65 -4.18
CA LEU A 534 18.10 6.09 -3.11
C LEU A 534 17.37 5.97 -1.77
N ASP A 535 18.02 5.33 -0.77
CA ASP A 535 17.55 5.33 0.61
C ASP A 535 18.07 6.58 1.33
N GLU A 536 17.59 7.75 0.87
CA GLU A 536 17.93 9.08 1.39
C GLU A 536 16.64 9.88 1.52
N TRP A 537 16.46 10.58 2.64
CA TRP A 537 15.22 11.34 2.90
C TRP A 537 14.99 12.48 1.89
N GLU A 538 16.06 13.01 1.27
CA GLU A 538 15.95 14.02 0.21
C GLU A 538 15.40 13.48 -1.11
N SER A 539 15.42 12.15 -1.29
CA SER A 539 14.89 11.50 -2.49
C SER A 539 13.39 11.23 -2.35
N TYR A 540 12.57 12.29 -2.33
CA TYR A 540 11.13 12.15 -2.19
C TYR A 540 10.49 11.33 -3.32
N ALA A 541 11.01 11.39 -4.55
CA ALA A 541 10.44 10.67 -5.67
C ALA A 541 10.67 9.15 -5.64
N THR A 542 11.49 8.62 -4.72
CA THR A 542 11.75 7.19 -4.56
C THR A 542 11.52 6.71 -3.12
N ASN A 543 11.79 7.55 -2.14
CA ASN A 543 11.81 7.16 -0.72
C ASN A 543 10.68 7.78 0.13
N GLU A 544 9.75 8.48 -0.50
CA GLU A 544 8.51 8.90 0.17
C GLU A 544 7.65 7.69 0.50
N ILE A 545 6.77 7.87 1.48
CA ILE A 545 5.72 6.93 1.85
C ILE A 545 4.36 7.55 1.52
N ALA A 546 3.33 6.74 1.33
CA ALA A 546 1.99 7.28 1.16
C ALA A 546 0.91 6.25 1.55
N ILE A 547 -0.24 6.74 2.03
CA ILE A 547 -1.35 5.91 2.50
C ILE A 547 -1.90 5.00 1.39
N ASN A 548 -1.97 5.49 0.14
CA ASN A 548 -2.47 4.72 -1.01
C ASN A 548 -1.48 3.65 -1.53
N TRP A 549 -0.24 3.63 -1.05
CA TRP A 549 0.70 2.55 -1.31
C TRP A 549 0.63 1.48 -0.22
N ASN A 550 0.40 1.90 1.03
CA ASN A 550 0.20 0.98 2.15
C ASN A 550 -1.12 0.21 2.04
N ALA A 551 -2.20 0.82 1.58
CA ALA A 551 -3.53 0.19 1.51
C ALA A 551 -3.55 -1.09 0.65
N PRO A 552 -3.07 -1.14 -0.60
CA PRO A 552 -3.01 -2.36 -1.38
C PRO A 552 -2.05 -3.41 -0.80
N LEU A 553 -0.98 -3.00 -0.09
CA LEU A 553 -0.14 -3.93 0.64
C LEU A 553 -0.89 -4.59 1.81
N VAL A 554 -1.68 -3.83 2.56
CA VAL A 554 -2.58 -4.36 3.62
C VAL A 554 -3.56 -5.37 3.03
N PHE A 555 -4.15 -5.06 1.87
CA PHE A 555 -5.04 -5.99 1.16
C PHE A 555 -4.36 -7.32 0.84
N LEU A 556 -3.16 -7.29 0.27
CA LEU A 556 -2.39 -8.49 -0.04
C LEU A 556 -2.05 -9.31 1.19
N LEU A 557 -1.61 -8.64 2.26
CA LEU A 557 -1.27 -9.31 3.52
C LEU A 557 -2.51 -9.96 4.15
N ALA A 558 -3.65 -9.26 4.17
CA ALA A 558 -4.92 -9.80 4.69
C ALA A 558 -5.36 -11.06 3.93
N ALA A 559 -5.18 -11.09 2.60
CA ALA A 559 -5.50 -12.24 1.77
C ALA A 559 -4.68 -13.50 2.12
N LEU A 560 -3.53 -13.33 2.78
CA LEU A 560 -2.54 -14.38 3.06
C LEU A 560 -2.40 -14.70 4.55
N VAL A 561 -2.97 -13.92 5.46
CA VAL A 561 -3.10 -14.27 6.87
C VAL A 561 -4.02 -15.49 6.97
N PRO A 562 -3.64 -16.53 7.74
CA PRO A 562 -4.48 -17.72 7.89
C PRO A 562 -5.82 -17.37 8.56
N GLU A 563 -6.86 -18.10 8.21
CA GLU A 563 -8.12 -18.06 8.94
C GLU A 563 -7.88 -18.54 10.39
N ASN A 564 -8.48 -17.81 11.35
CA ASN A 564 -8.33 -18.11 12.79
C ASN A 564 -9.15 -19.32 13.18
#